data_f384fa6fa21d28c7a3fc0d23a49aea44
#
_entry.id   f384fa6fa21d28c7a3fc0d23a49aea44
#
_cell.length_a   1.000
_cell.length_b   1.000
_cell.length_c   1.000
_cell.angle_alpha   90.00
_cell.angle_beta   90.00
_cell.angle_gamma   90.00
#
_symmetry.space_group_name_H-M   'P 1'
#
loop_
_entity.id
_entity.type
_entity.pdbx_description
1 polymer ?
#
loop_
_entity_poly.entity_id
_entity_poly.type
_entity_poly.pdbx_seq_one_letter_code
_entity_poly.pdbx_strand_id
1 'polypeptide(L)'
;MSKVVLITGASRGIGRETALAFARAGFDVAVSARTLEDGQQHDHSLTGADGQPLPGSLASVATEIRALGRQAWCIPMDLLDTGSVLAAAEQLLREAGRIDVLVNNAVYQGNDLNSTFLQLTPDTLERVYRGYILAPVLLTQRLLPALLEQGAGVVINITSGAGESNPPVSADRGGWGYAYGAGKAAVSRLSGVLKAELGRQGLRAYTVNPGVVTTEALKATIGEDGVRALGAGSAPPPVPAAVICWLAVNDLQGLHQKRTVHAQPFALEHDIVADWSTVE
;
A
#
# COMPACT_ATOMS: atom_id res chain seq x y z
N MET A 1 -1.65 -25.84 5.71
CA MET A 1 -1.93 -24.52 6.27
C MET A 1 -2.21 -23.55 5.14
N SER A 2 -3.19 -22.64 5.31
CA SER A 2 -3.45 -21.57 4.34
C SER A 2 -2.26 -20.64 4.23
N LYS A 3 -2.08 -20.00 3.06
CA LYS A 3 -1.10 -18.94 2.90
C LYS A 3 -1.54 -17.69 3.65
N VAL A 4 -0.57 -16.93 4.16
CA VAL A 4 -0.81 -15.70 4.94
C VAL A 4 -0.23 -14.50 4.20
N VAL A 5 -1.02 -13.43 4.11
CA VAL A 5 -0.59 -12.13 3.59
C VAL A 5 -0.68 -11.06 4.68
N LEU A 6 0.33 -10.19 4.77
CA LEU A 6 0.26 -8.94 5.53
C LEU A 6 0.10 -7.77 4.57
N ILE A 7 -0.94 -6.95 4.79
CA ILE A 7 -1.15 -5.70 4.04
C ILE A 7 -1.07 -4.52 5.01
N THR A 8 -0.15 -3.60 4.74
CA THR A 8 -0.05 -2.35 5.51
C THR A 8 -0.96 -1.27 4.91
N GLY A 9 -1.51 -0.38 5.75
CA GLY A 9 -2.47 0.64 5.34
C GLY A 9 -3.81 0.04 4.91
N ALA A 10 -4.24 -1.05 5.56
CA ALA A 10 -5.37 -1.86 5.13
C ALA A 10 -6.73 -1.41 5.69
N SER A 11 -6.80 -0.31 6.45
CA SER A 11 -8.06 0.17 7.02
C SER A 11 -9.03 0.74 5.98
N ARG A 12 -8.55 1.18 4.80
CA ARG A 12 -9.35 1.79 3.73
C ARG A 12 -8.65 1.71 2.36
N GLY A 13 -9.30 2.19 1.31
CA GLY A 13 -8.73 2.41 -0.03
C GLY A 13 -8.11 1.17 -0.64
N ILE A 14 -6.96 1.33 -1.29
CA ILE A 14 -6.24 0.24 -1.98
C ILE A 14 -5.90 -0.89 -1.01
N GLY A 15 -5.44 -0.57 0.20
CA GLY A 15 -5.07 -1.58 1.18
C GLY A 15 -6.24 -2.46 1.62
N ARG A 16 -7.42 -1.88 1.88
CA ARG A 16 -8.65 -2.62 2.19
C ARG A 16 -9.05 -3.54 1.04
N GLU A 17 -9.13 -3.02 -0.19
CA GLU A 17 -9.52 -3.82 -1.35
C GLU A 17 -8.49 -4.92 -1.65
N THR A 18 -7.19 -4.65 -1.43
CA THR A 18 -6.15 -5.68 -1.54
C THR A 18 -6.36 -6.80 -0.51
N ALA A 19 -6.71 -6.46 0.73
CA ALA A 19 -7.00 -7.45 1.76
C ALA A 19 -8.19 -8.36 1.37
N LEU A 20 -9.25 -7.76 0.84
CA LEU A 20 -10.41 -8.51 0.35
C LEU A 20 -10.10 -9.36 -0.89
N ALA A 21 -9.26 -8.85 -1.81
CA ALA A 21 -8.83 -9.61 -2.98
C ALA A 21 -8.04 -10.86 -2.59
N PHE A 22 -7.10 -10.77 -1.65
CA PHE A 22 -6.37 -11.93 -1.13
C PHE A 22 -7.28 -12.89 -0.35
N ALA A 23 -8.22 -12.39 0.43
CA ALA A 23 -9.20 -13.24 1.11
C ALA A 23 -10.03 -14.08 0.12
N ARG A 24 -10.53 -13.45 -0.96
CA ARG A 24 -11.22 -14.15 -2.06
C ARG A 24 -10.33 -15.16 -2.77
N ALA A 25 -9.02 -14.90 -2.86
CA ALA A 25 -8.03 -15.82 -3.43
C ALA A 25 -7.63 -16.96 -2.46
N GLY A 26 -8.23 -17.04 -1.28
CA GLY A 26 -8.04 -18.15 -0.33
C GLY A 26 -6.93 -17.95 0.69
N PHE A 27 -6.38 -16.74 0.82
CA PHE A 27 -5.39 -16.41 1.86
C PHE A 27 -6.07 -16.08 3.19
N ASP A 28 -5.39 -16.38 4.27
CA ASP A 28 -5.64 -15.76 5.55
C ASP A 28 -4.90 -14.42 5.60
N VAL A 29 -5.49 -13.40 6.22
CA VAL A 29 -5.06 -12.02 5.99
C VAL A 29 -4.76 -11.31 7.30
N ALA A 30 -3.57 -10.77 7.42
CA ALA A 30 -3.22 -9.79 8.45
C ALA A 30 -3.37 -8.37 7.87
N VAL A 31 -4.21 -7.58 8.51
CA VAL A 31 -4.46 -6.18 8.14
C VAL A 31 -3.78 -5.26 9.14
N SER A 32 -2.98 -4.31 8.65
CA SER A 32 -2.21 -3.41 9.51
C SER A 32 -2.44 -1.95 9.15
N ALA A 33 -2.69 -1.13 10.15
CA ALA A 33 -2.80 0.33 10.11
C ALA A 33 -2.82 0.89 11.53
N ARG A 34 -2.87 2.22 11.67
CA ARG A 34 -3.08 2.86 12.98
C ARG A 34 -4.51 2.73 13.48
N THR A 35 -5.49 2.88 12.58
CA THR A 35 -6.93 2.93 12.90
C THR A 35 -7.46 1.51 13.14
N LEU A 36 -7.55 1.11 14.40
CA LEU A 36 -8.10 -0.19 14.81
C LEU A 36 -9.64 -0.18 14.74
N GLU A 37 -10.26 0.85 15.30
CA GLU A 37 -11.73 1.02 15.35
C GLU A 37 -12.14 2.27 14.56
N ASP A 38 -13.36 2.29 14.05
CA ASP A 38 -13.89 3.43 13.31
C ASP A 38 -13.95 4.70 14.19
N GLY A 39 -13.66 5.85 13.58
CA GLY A 39 -13.66 7.15 14.23
C GLY A 39 -12.41 7.49 15.05
N GLN A 40 -11.43 6.60 15.15
CA GLN A 40 -10.15 6.92 15.82
C GLN A 40 -9.41 8.03 15.07
N GLN A 41 -8.97 9.03 15.83
CA GLN A 41 -8.12 10.12 15.34
C GLN A 41 -6.67 9.84 15.65
N HIS A 42 -5.80 10.22 14.72
CA HIS A 42 -4.35 10.10 14.88
C HIS A 42 -3.67 11.39 14.43
N ASP A 43 -2.59 11.74 15.08
CA ASP A 43 -1.75 12.86 14.67
C ASP A 43 -1.23 12.67 13.25
N HIS A 44 -1.09 13.78 12.54
CA HIS A 44 -0.59 13.78 11.16
C HIS A 44 -1.40 12.90 10.18
N SER A 45 -2.72 12.77 10.41
CA SER A 45 -3.64 12.09 9.49
C SER A 45 -4.41 13.09 8.65
N LEU A 46 -4.77 12.67 7.43
CA LEU A 46 -5.78 13.37 6.64
C LEU A 46 -7.14 13.25 7.32
N THR A 47 -7.91 14.34 7.24
CA THR A 47 -9.31 14.39 7.67
C THR A 47 -10.22 14.67 6.47
N GLY A 48 -11.49 14.34 6.61
CA GLY A 48 -12.51 14.76 5.66
C GLY A 48 -12.72 16.27 5.63
N ALA A 49 -13.50 16.77 4.70
CA ALA A 49 -13.85 18.19 4.58
C ALA A 49 -14.60 18.73 5.82
N ASP A 50 -15.24 17.85 6.57
CA ASP A 50 -15.94 18.09 7.84
C ASP A 50 -15.00 18.06 9.06
N GLY A 51 -13.69 17.87 8.86
CA GLY A 51 -12.68 17.73 9.91
C GLY A 51 -12.71 16.38 10.64
N GLN A 52 -13.59 15.44 10.24
CA GLN A 52 -13.67 14.14 10.87
C GLN A 52 -12.61 13.16 10.32
N PRO A 53 -12.23 12.12 11.09
CA PRO A 53 -11.39 11.05 10.60
C PRO A 53 -11.97 10.41 9.33
N LEU A 54 -11.10 10.02 8.40
CA LEU A 54 -11.55 9.27 7.22
C LEU A 54 -12.13 7.92 7.65
N PRO A 55 -13.23 7.46 6.99
CA PRO A 55 -13.90 6.20 7.34
C PRO A 55 -12.99 4.99 7.12
N GLY A 56 -13.29 3.90 7.82
CA GLY A 56 -12.64 2.59 7.70
C GLY A 56 -11.63 2.30 8.83
N SER A 57 -11.67 1.04 9.29
CA SER A 57 -10.87 0.52 10.40
C SER A 57 -10.35 -0.88 10.10
N LEU A 58 -9.38 -1.36 10.89
CA LEU A 58 -8.93 -2.75 10.79
C LEU A 58 -10.03 -3.72 11.23
N ALA A 59 -10.82 -3.35 12.25
CA ALA A 59 -11.91 -4.19 12.77
C ALA A 59 -13.00 -4.42 11.72
N SER A 60 -13.40 -3.37 10.98
CA SER A 60 -14.39 -3.50 9.91
C SER A 60 -13.87 -4.39 8.77
N VAL A 61 -12.64 -4.20 8.32
CA VAL A 61 -12.03 -5.02 7.26
C VAL A 61 -11.85 -6.48 7.71
N ALA A 62 -11.42 -6.71 8.94
CA ALA A 62 -11.29 -8.06 9.48
C ALA A 62 -12.65 -8.79 9.54
N THR A 63 -13.74 -8.07 9.83
CA THR A 63 -15.09 -8.63 9.80
C THR A 63 -15.46 -9.07 8.39
N GLU A 64 -15.18 -8.28 7.37
CA GLU A 64 -15.43 -8.62 5.97
C GLU A 64 -14.61 -9.84 5.52
N ILE A 65 -13.32 -9.92 5.91
CA ILE A 65 -12.46 -11.06 5.62
C ILE A 65 -13.00 -12.34 6.25
N ARG A 66 -13.46 -12.28 7.51
CA ARG A 66 -14.07 -13.42 8.19
C ARG A 66 -15.38 -13.86 7.55
N ALA A 67 -16.18 -12.92 7.03
CA ALA A 67 -17.39 -13.24 6.26
C ALA A 67 -17.08 -13.99 4.94
N LEU A 68 -15.86 -13.82 4.39
CA LEU A 68 -15.36 -14.60 3.26
C LEU A 68 -14.80 -16.00 3.68
N GLY A 69 -14.96 -16.38 4.95
CA GLY A 69 -14.49 -17.67 5.46
C GLY A 69 -12.97 -17.75 5.69
N ARG A 70 -12.29 -16.61 5.84
CA ARG A 70 -10.84 -16.55 6.06
C ARG A 70 -10.51 -16.08 7.48
N GLN A 71 -9.31 -16.44 7.97
CA GLN A 71 -8.80 -15.85 9.20
C GLN A 71 -8.35 -14.41 8.96
N ALA A 72 -8.56 -13.55 9.95
CA ALA A 72 -8.14 -12.16 9.91
C ALA A 72 -7.49 -11.76 11.24
N TRP A 73 -6.29 -11.17 11.17
CA TRP A 73 -5.57 -10.58 12.31
C TRP A 73 -5.49 -9.07 12.13
N CYS A 74 -5.89 -8.33 13.16
CA CYS A 74 -5.69 -6.89 13.22
C CYS A 74 -4.34 -6.61 13.87
N ILE A 75 -3.42 -6.00 13.14
CA ILE A 75 -2.05 -5.69 13.56
C ILE A 75 -1.89 -4.17 13.61
N PRO A 76 -2.14 -3.50 14.73
CA PRO A 76 -1.93 -2.06 14.86
C PRO A 76 -0.46 -1.70 14.60
N MET A 77 -0.22 -0.65 13.80
CA MET A 77 1.13 -0.20 13.48
C MET A 77 1.15 1.27 13.10
N ASP A 78 2.04 2.03 13.73
CA ASP A 78 2.39 3.39 13.30
C ASP A 78 3.74 3.38 12.57
N LEU A 79 3.75 3.84 11.32
CA LEU A 79 4.97 3.93 10.51
C LEU A 79 5.99 4.95 11.05
N LEU A 80 5.56 5.90 11.86
CA LEU A 80 6.41 6.92 12.45
C LEU A 80 7.11 6.44 13.73
N ASP A 81 6.67 5.31 14.29
CA ASP A 81 7.24 4.66 15.46
C ASP A 81 7.91 3.32 15.09
N THR A 82 9.23 3.28 15.14
CA THR A 82 10.01 2.07 14.82
C THR A 82 9.72 0.92 15.78
N GLY A 83 9.43 1.20 17.06
CA GLY A 83 9.02 0.21 18.05
C GLY A 83 7.69 -0.44 17.66
N SER A 84 6.71 0.37 17.22
CA SER A 84 5.43 -0.11 16.71
C SER A 84 5.60 -0.99 15.47
N VAL A 85 6.48 -0.60 14.53
CA VAL A 85 6.75 -1.40 13.32
C VAL A 85 7.33 -2.77 13.66
N LEU A 86 8.30 -2.83 14.56
CA LEU A 86 8.92 -4.11 14.98
C LEU A 86 7.93 -4.97 15.77
N ALA A 87 7.17 -4.37 16.68
CA ALA A 87 6.14 -5.06 17.44
C ALA A 87 5.04 -5.67 16.53
N ALA A 88 4.65 -4.95 15.48
CA ALA A 88 3.69 -5.45 14.50
C ALA A 88 4.20 -6.70 13.76
N ALA A 89 5.47 -6.72 13.34
CA ALA A 89 6.07 -7.90 12.73
C ALA A 89 6.10 -9.09 13.69
N GLU A 90 6.47 -8.86 14.96
CA GLU A 90 6.52 -9.90 15.98
C GLU A 90 5.13 -10.42 16.34
N GLN A 91 4.13 -9.54 16.40
CA GLN A 91 2.74 -9.93 16.63
C GLN A 91 2.27 -10.86 15.51
N LEU A 92 2.49 -10.49 14.23
CA LEU A 92 2.12 -11.33 13.10
C LEU A 92 2.75 -12.73 13.19
N LEU A 93 4.07 -12.80 13.40
CA LEU A 93 4.78 -14.09 13.45
C LEU A 93 4.31 -14.95 14.63
N ARG A 94 3.97 -14.34 15.76
CA ARG A 94 3.45 -15.05 16.93
C ARG A 94 2.03 -15.58 16.70
N GLU A 95 1.14 -14.78 16.07
CA GLU A 95 -0.28 -15.10 15.95
C GLU A 95 -0.59 -15.94 14.71
N ALA A 96 0.02 -15.64 13.56
CA ALA A 96 -0.20 -16.36 12.31
C ALA A 96 0.80 -17.51 12.07
N GLY A 97 1.98 -17.45 12.71
CA GLY A 97 3.01 -18.49 12.61
C GLY A 97 3.76 -18.54 11.27
N ARG A 98 3.29 -17.79 10.26
CA ARG A 98 3.89 -17.75 8.91
C ARG A 98 3.55 -16.46 8.19
N ILE A 99 4.28 -16.17 7.13
CA ILE A 99 3.95 -15.17 6.14
C ILE A 99 4.43 -15.62 4.76
N ASP A 100 3.59 -15.46 3.74
CA ASP A 100 3.89 -15.79 2.35
C ASP A 100 3.98 -14.54 1.47
N VAL A 101 3.21 -13.49 1.81
CA VAL A 101 3.15 -12.24 1.05
C VAL A 101 3.18 -11.04 1.99
N LEU A 102 4.05 -10.07 1.70
CA LEU A 102 4.05 -8.75 2.33
C LEU A 102 3.69 -7.69 1.30
N VAL A 103 2.65 -6.89 1.58
CA VAL A 103 2.27 -5.73 0.76
C VAL A 103 2.57 -4.45 1.55
N ASN A 104 3.65 -3.76 1.20
CA ASN A 104 3.99 -2.43 1.69
C ASN A 104 3.17 -1.38 0.94
N ASN A 105 1.93 -1.15 1.40
CA ASN A 105 1.02 -0.18 0.82
C ASN A 105 0.92 1.10 1.68
N ALA A 106 1.06 0.98 3.01
CA ALA A 106 1.03 2.12 3.91
C ALA A 106 2.18 3.10 3.65
N VAL A 107 1.87 4.38 3.72
CA VAL A 107 2.83 5.48 3.70
C VAL A 107 2.36 6.58 4.65
N TYR A 108 3.27 7.47 5.06
CA TYR A 108 2.89 8.71 5.72
C TYR A 108 2.00 9.55 4.79
N GLN A 109 0.87 10.02 5.31
CA GLN A 109 -0.07 10.88 4.59
C GLN A 109 -0.52 12.03 5.52
N GLY A 110 0.33 13.04 5.63
CA GLY A 110 -0.01 14.28 6.33
C GLY A 110 -0.34 15.41 5.35
N ASN A 111 -1.01 16.45 5.85
CA ASN A 111 -1.36 17.65 5.05
C ASN A 111 -0.13 18.41 4.52
N ASP A 112 1.04 18.20 5.13
CA ASP A 112 2.32 18.81 4.78
C ASP A 112 3.09 18.06 3.69
N LEU A 113 2.62 16.87 3.27
CA LEU A 113 3.32 15.99 2.36
C LEU A 113 3.59 16.63 0.98
N ASN A 114 2.65 17.41 0.48
CA ASN A 114 2.73 18.12 -0.81
C ASN A 114 2.99 19.63 -0.65
N SER A 115 3.72 20.03 0.39
CA SER A 115 4.18 21.42 0.53
C SER A 115 5.06 21.85 -0.65
N THR A 116 4.99 23.13 -1.03
CA THR A 116 5.93 23.71 -1.98
C THR A 116 7.35 23.64 -1.42
N PHE A 117 8.36 23.71 -2.29
CA PHE A 117 9.76 23.56 -1.86
C PHE A 117 10.17 24.56 -0.77
N LEU A 118 9.67 25.81 -0.84
CA LEU A 118 9.96 26.82 0.15
C LEU A 118 9.24 26.65 1.50
N GLN A 119 8.13 25.91 1.51
CA GLN A 119 7.34 25.60 2.71
C GLN A 119 7.72 24.24 3.34
N LEU A 120 8.54 23.48 2.66
CA LEU A 120 8.96 22.16 3.14
C LEU A 120 9.81 22.29 4.40
N THR A 121 9.43 21.57 5.44
CA THR A 121 10.12 21.59 6.74
C THR A 121 10.98 20.35 6.96
N PRO A 122 12.03 20.42 7.81
CA PRO A 122 12.78 19.25 8.23
C PRO A 122 11.89 18.18 8.85
N ASP A 123 10.89 18.56 9.63
CA ASP A 123 9.96 17.61 10.29
C ASP A 123 9.12 16.83 9.27
N THR A 124 8.71 17.45 8.16
CA THR A 124 8.04 16.76 7.06
C THR A 124 8.96 15.73 6.43
N LEU A 125 10.22 16.10 6.18
CA LEU A 125 11.22 15.18 5.62
C LEU A 125 11.50 14.00 6.56
N GLU A 126 11.59 14.24 7.87
CA GLU A 126 11.78 13.19 8.87
C GLU A 126 10.59 12.21 8.89
N ARG A 127 9.34 12.71 8.85
CA ARG A 127 8.14 11.87 8.76
C ARG A 127 8.10 11.06 7.47
N VAL A 128 8.49 11.65 6.34
CA VAL A 128 8.60 10.94 5.07
C VAL A 128 9.70 9.87 5.13
N TYR A 129 10.87 10.20 5.67
CA TYR A 129 11.93 9.21 5.87
C TYR A 129 11.45 8.01 6.70
N ARG A 130 10.78 8.25 7.82
CA ARG A 130 10.22 7.19 8.65
C ARG A 130 9.15 6.38 7.93
N GLY A 131 8.15 7.05 7.36
CA GLY A 131 6.96 6.39 6.79
C GLY A 131 7.15 5.77 5.41
N TYR A 132 8.14 6.23 4.63
CA TYR A 132 8.37 5.72 3.25
C TYR A 132 9.61 4.85 3.13
N ILE A 133 10.61 5.04 3.99
CA ILE A 133 11.90 4.37 3.88
C ILE A 133 12.11 3.44 5.07
N LEU A 134 12.17 3.98 6.28
CA LEU A 134 12.58 3.23 7.45
C LEU A 134 11.57 2.13 7.81
N ALA A 135 10.29 2.47 7.90
CA ALA A 135 9.25 1.51 8.29
C ALA A 135 9.14 0.31 7.33
N PRO A 136 8.98 0.47 5.99
CA PRO A 136 8.90 -0.68 5.09
C PRO A 136 10.20 -1.49 5.06
N VAL A 137 11.37 -0.88 5.24
CA VAL A 137 12.65 -1.60 5.32
C VAL A 137 12.70 -2.46 6.58
N LEU A 138 12.44 -1.88 7.77
CA LEU A 138 12.47 -2.60 9.04
C LEU A 138 11.43 -3.74 9.08
N LEU A 139 10.21 -3.46 8.63
CA LEU A 139 9.15 -4.47 8.56
C LEU A 139 9.57 -5.62 7.65
N THR A 140 10.07 -5.30 6.44
CA THR A 140 10.54 -6.32 5.48
C THR A 140 11.69 -7.13 6.07
N GLN A 141 12.72 -6.49 6.63
CA GLN A 141 13.86 -7.18 7.25
C GLN A 141 13.42 -8.14 8.36
N ARG A 142 12.49 -7.72 9.21
CA ARG A 142 12.01 -8.55 10.34
C ARG A 142 11.21 -9.76 9.88
N LEU A 143 10.45 -9.64 8.78
CA LEU A 143 9.62 -10.71 8.21
C LEU A 143 10.36 -11.58 7.18
N LEU A 144 11.49 -11.11 6.67
CA LEU A 144 12.22 -11.75 5.58
C LEU A 144 12.62 -13.22 5.85
N PRO A 145 13.11 -13.60 7.05
CA PRO A 145 13.40 -15.00 7.32
C PRO A 145 12.19 -15.91 7.11
N ALA A 146 11.03 -15.54 7.64
CA ALA A 146 9.80 -16.30 7.50
C ALA A 146 9.29 -16.35 6.05
N LEU A 147 9.46 -15.27 5.28
CA LEU A 147 9.16 -15.25 3.83
C LEU A 147 10.06 -16.21 3.05
N LEU A 148 11.35 -16.29 3.38
CA LEU A 148 12.31 -17.16 2.72
C LEU A 148 12.09 -18.63 3.07
N GLU A 149 11.68 -18.96 4.29
CA GLU A 149 11.32 -20.32 4.71
C GLU A 149 10.23 -20.95 3.84
N GLN A 150 9.35 -20.13 3.24
CA GLN A 150 8.31 -20.63 2.35
C GLN A 150 8.84 -21.03 0.96
N GLY A 151 10.09 -20.69 0.60
CA GLY A 151 10.71 -20.94 -0.70
C GLY A 151 10.06 -20.20 -1.88
N ALA A 152 9.00 -19.43 -1.64
CA ALA A 152 8.24 -18.68 -2.64
C ALA A 152 7.66 -17.38 -2.08
N GLY A 153 8.37 -16.73 -1.16
CA GLY A 153 7.95 -15.48 -0.54
C GLY A 153 7.77 -14.34 -1.54
N VAL A 154 6.83 -13.43 -1.25
CA VAL A 154 6.53 -12.29 -2.13
C VAL A 154 6.54 -10.99 -1.33
N VAL A 155 7.21 -9.96 -1.84
CA VAL A 155 7.14 -8.59 -1.35
C VAL A 155 6.62 -7.67 -2.45
N ILE A 156 5.58 -6.90 -2.17
CA ILE A 156 5.00 -5.93 -3.12
C ILE A 156 5.05 -4.54 -2.49
N ASN A 157 5.70 -3.61 -3.18
CA ASN A 157 5.85 -2.22 -2.74
C ASN A 157 5.01 -1.30 -3.61
N ILE A 158 4.12 -0.50 -2.99
CA ILE A 158 3.21 0.38 -3.73
C ILE A 158 3.84 1.76 -3.89
N THR A 159 4.22 2.07 -5.13
CA THR A 159 4.81 3.36 -5.53
C THR A 159 3.77 4.34 -6.07
N SER A 160 4.19 5.29 -6.88
CA SER A 160 3.37 6.28 -7.59
C SER A 160 4.17 6.82 -8.78
N GLY A 161 3.49 7.39 -9.78
CA GLY A 161 4.12 8.16 -10.84
C GLY A 161 5.01 9.30 -10.33
N ALA A 162 4.73 9.82 -9.14
CA ALA A 162 5.56 10.81 -8.48
C ALA A 162 6.98 10.33 -8.13
N GLY A 163 7.19 9.01 -8.01
CA GLY A 163 8.51 8.41 -7.83
C GLY A 163 9.25 8.11 -9.14
N GLU A 164 8.62 8.32 -10.28
CA GLU A 164 9.13 7.96 -11.61
C GLU A 164 9.38 9.18 -12.51
N SER A 165 8.63 10.27 -12.32
CA SER A 165 8.65 11.45 -13.18
C SER A 165 8.62 12.75 -12.39
N ASN A 166 8.89 13.85 -13.08
CA ASN A 166 8.75 15.20 -12.52
C ASN A 166 7.27 15.60 -12.44
N PRO A 167 6.87 16.45 -11.46
CA PRO A 167 5.51 16.96 -11.39
C PRO A 167 5.18 17.80 -12.63
N PRO A 168 3.98 17.66 -13.21
CA PRO A 168 3.58 18.45 -14.37
C PRO A 168 3.35 19.93 -14.05
N VAL A 169 3.01 20.22 -12.79
CA VAL A 169 2.80 21.57 -12.23
C VAL A 169 3.31 21.61 -10.80
N SER A 170 3.46 22.83 -10.24
CA SER A 170 3.87 23.01 -8.85
C SER A 170 2.85 22.41 -7.85
N ALA A 171 3.30 22.11 -6.64
CA ALA A 171 2.49 21.48 -5.60
C ALA A 171 1.24 22.30 -5.22
N ASP A 172 1.33 23.62 -5.19
CA ASP A 172 0.23 24.56 -4.94
C ASP A 172 -0.80 24.62 -6.09
N ARG A 173 -0.49 24.02 -7.23
CA ARG A 173 -1.37 23.91 -8.42
C ARG A 173 -1.86 22.48 -8.67
N GLY A 174 -1.73 21.60 -7.68
CA GLY A 174 -2.20 20.20 -7.80
C GLY A 174 -1.14 19.21 -8.28
N GLY A 175 0.12 19.62 -8.43
CA GLY A 175 1.26 18.71 -8.58
C GLY A 175 1.65 18.08 -7.25
N TRP A 176 2.75 17.34 -7.25
CA TRP A 176 3.30 16.79 -6.02
C TRP A 176 4.57 17.52 -5.57
N GLY A 177 4.76 17.60 -4.24
CA GLY A 177 5.94 18.19 -3.63
C GLY A 177 7.15 17.23 -3.63
N TYR A 178 8.32 17.81 -3.32
CA TYR A 178 9.58 17.07 -3.23
C TYR A 178 9.51 15.88 -2.26
N ALA A 179 8.92 16.08 -1.09
CA ALA A 179 8.84 15.05 -0.04
C ALA A 179 8.11 13.79 -0.52
N TYR A 180 6.94 13.95 -1.17
CA TYR A 180 6.19 12.84 -1.73
C TYR A 180 6.94 12.14 -2.86
N GLY A 181 7.46 12.90 -3.83
CA GLY A 181 8.21 12.35 -4.96
C GLY A 181 9.44 11.57 -4.52
N ALA A 182 10.26 12.16 -3.63
CA ALA A 182 11.45 11.52 -3.07
C ALA A 182 11.11 10.25 -2.28
N GLY A 183 10.06 10.28 -1.45
CA GLY A 183 9.59 9.12 -0.70
C GLY A 183 9.16 7.97 -1.62
N LYS A 184 8.37 8.24 -2.65
CA LYS A 184 7.93 7.23 -3.64
C LYS A 184 9.07 6.71 -4.50
N ALA A 185 10.05 7.55 -4.86
CA ALA A 185 11.25 7.10 -5.56
C ALA A 185 12.06 6.10 -4.70
N ALA A 186 12.19 6.36 -3.40
CA ALA A 186 12.86 5.45 -2.47
C ALA A 186 12.13 4.10 -2.36
N VAL A 187 10.80 4.11 -2.21
CA VAL A 187 9.97 2.88 -2.20
C VAL A 187 10.22 2.05 -3.46
N SER A 188 10.32 2.70 -4.63
CA SER A 188 10.54 2.01 -5.91
C SER A 188 11.88 1.25 -5.97
N ARG A 189 12.89 1.65 -5.17
CA ARG A 189 14.20 0.98 -5.17
C ARG A 189 14.20 -0.33 -4.39
N LEU A 190 13.33 -0.49 -3.40
CA LEU A 190 13.36 -1.62 -2.48
C LEU A 190 13.18 -2.97 -3.21
N SER A 191 12.23 -3.07 -4.12
CA SER A 191 11.98 -4.32 -4.86
C SER A 191 13.19 -4.78 -5.69
N GLY A 192 13.86 -3.83 -6.34
CA GLY A 192 15.04 -4.12 -7.15
C GLY A 192 16.20 -4.69 -6.33
N VAL A 193 16.44 -4.13 -5.14
CA VAL A 193 17.46 -4.61 -4.20
C VAL A 193 17.11 -6.01 -3.68
N LEU A 194 15.89 -6.19 -3.19
CA LEU A 194 15.41 -7.49 -2.69
C LEU A 194 15.53 -8.59 -3.75
N LYS A 195 15.15 -8.30 -4.99
CA LYS A 195 15.29 -9.23 -6.11
C LYS A 195 16.74 -9.58 -6.40
N ALA A 196 17.65 -8.58 -6.45
CA ALA A 196 19.06 -8.77 -6.76
C ALA A 196 19.75 -9.65 -5.70
N GLU A 197 19.44 -9.44 -4.42
CA GLU A 197 20.10 -10.12 -3.31
C GLU A 197 19.46 -11.47 -2.99
N LEU A 198 18.14 -11.59 -3.08
CA LEU A 198 17.37 -12.71 -2.54
C LEU A 198 16.56 -13.50 -3.58
N GLY A 199 16.53 -13.04 -4.83
CA GLY A 199 15.76 -13.71 -5.89
C GLY A 199 16.18 -15.16 -6.12
N ARG A 200 17.48 -15.50 -5.94
CA ARG A 200 17.97 -16.88 -6.03
C ARG A 200 17.52 -17.78 -4.88
N GLN A 201 17.05 -17.18 -3.80
CA GLN A 201 16.48 -17.88 -2.63
C GLN A 201 14.94 -18.03 -2.75
N GLY A 202 14.37 -17.72 -3.92
CA GLY A 202 12.94 -17.86 -4.19
C GLY A 202 12.10 -16.63 -3.85
N LEU A 203 12.71 -15.51 -3.38
CA LEU A 203 11.95 -14.28 -3.13
C LEU A 203 11.57 -13.61 -4.44
N ARG A 204 10.28 -13.27 -4.57
CA ARG A 204 9.77 -12.39 -5.62
C ARG A 204 9.48 -11.01 -5.04
N ALA A 205 9.91 -9.96 -5.73
CA ALA A 205 9.70 -8.59 -5.27
C ALA A 205 9.19 -7.69 -6.41
N TYR A 206 8.08 -7.02 -6.19
CA TYR A 206 7.42 -6.18 -7.20
C TYR A 206 7.30 -4.74 -6.72
N THR A 207 7.41 -3.81 -7.68
CA THR A 207 7.01 -2.42 -7.52
C THR A 207 5.75 -2.20 -8.33
N VAL A 208 4.68 -1.72 -7.68
CA VAL A 208 3.39 -1.48 -8.33
C VAL A 208 3.03 0.01 -8.24
N ASN A 209 2.80 0.62 -9.38
CA ASN A 209 2.22 1.95 -9.49
C ASN A 209 0.71 1.79 -9.71
N PRO A 210 -0.14 2.16 -8.75
CA PRO A 210 -1.59 1.96 -8.86
C PRO A 210 -2.26 2.92 -9.88
N GLY A 211 -1.53 3.96 -10.34
CA GLY A 211 -2.12 5.08 -11.05
C GLY A 211 -2.89 6.03 -10.13
N VAL A 212 -3.74 6.85 -10.69
CA VAL A 212 -4.68 7.68 -9.92
C VAL A 212 -5.85 6.81 -9.49
N VAL A 213 -6.14 6.76 -8.19
CA VAL A 213 -7.17 5.86 -7.62
C VAL A 213 -8.11 6.66 -6.74
N THR A 214 -9.42 6.54 -6.98
CA THR A 214 -10.48 7.27 -6.24
C THR A 214 -10.69 6.71 -4.84
N THR A 215 -9.68 6.90 -3.98
CA THR A 215 -9.71 6.52 -2.57
C THR A 215 -10.32 7.63 -1.71
N GLU A 216 -10.71 7.30 -0.48
CA GLU A 216 -11.16 8.26 0.54
C GLU A 216 -10.10 9.35 0.78
N ALA A 217 -8.82 8.97 0.78
CA ALA A 217 -7.70 9.91 0.94
C ALA A 217 -7.60 10.88 -0.26
N LEU A 218 -7.77 10.40 -1.50
CA LEU A 218 -7.77 11.27 -2.67
C LEU A 218 -8.96 12.24 -2.63
N LYS A 219 -10.15 11.74 -2.32
CA LYS A 219 -11.36 12.57 -2.18
C LYS A 219 -11.20 13.66 -1.14
N ALA A 220 -10.59 13.35 0.00
CA ALA A 220 -10.28 14.33 1.04
C ALA A 220 -9.27 15.41 0.57
N THR A 221 -8.35 15.05 -0.34
CA THR A 221 -7.29 15.94 -0.82
C THR A 221 -7.77 16.89 -1.92
N ILE A 222 -8.54 16.41 -2.90
CA ILE A 222 -8.91 17.17 -4.10
C ILE A 222 -10.41 17.51 -4.18
N GLY A 223 -11.22 17.01 -3.25
CA GLY A 223 -12.68 17.19 -3.21
C GLY A 223 -13.43 16.43 -4.29
N GLU A 224 -14.76 16.39 -4.22
CA GLU A 224 -15.62 15.69 -5.20
C GLU A 224 -15.50 16.29 -6.61
N ASP A 225 -15.34 17.60 -6.74
CA ASP A 225 -15.17 18.26 -8.04
C ASP A 225 -13.83 17.87 -8.68
N GLY A 226 -12.76 17.80 -7.89
CA GLY A 226 -11.47 17.31 -8.35
C GLY A 226 -11.53 15.87 -8.82
N VAL A 227 -12.24 15.01 -8.09
CA VAL A 227 -12.46 13.60 -8.49
C VAL A 227 -13.23 13.52 -9.80
N ARG A 228 -14.32 14.30 -9.95
CA ARG A 228 -15.08 14.35 -11.22
C ARG A 228 -14.22 14.82 -12.40
N ALA A 229 -13.33 15.78 -12.18
CA ALA A 229 -12.43 16.29 -13.22
C ALA A 229 -11.39 15.24 -13.69
N LEU A 230 -11.10 14.22 -12.88
CA LEU A 230 -10.21 13.12 -13.29
C LEU A 230 -10.86 12.20 -14.34
N GLY A 231 -12.18 12.07 -14.34
CA GLY A 231 -12.94 11.24 -15.29
C GLY A 231 -12.34 9.83 -15.42
N ALA A 232 -12.26 9.33 -16.64
CA ALA A 232 -11.67 8.02 -16.96
C ALA A 232 -10.15 7.92 -16.68
N GLY A 233 -9.50 8.99 -16.21
CA GLY A 233 -8.09 8.99 -15.79
C GLY A 233 -7.84 8.40 -14.40
N SER A 234 -8.89 7.97 -13.69
CA SER A 234 -8.78 7.37 -12.37
C SER A 234 -9.51 6.03 -12.31
N ALA A 235 -8.96 5.10 -11.52
CA ALA A 235 -9.56 3.79 -11.30
C ALA A 235 -10.16 3.67 -9.89
N PRO A 236 -11.19 2.84 -9.69
CA PRO A 236 -11.63 2.47 -8.34
C PRO A 236 -10.60 1.56 -7.65
N PRO A 237 -10.52 1.57 -6.29
CA PRO A 237 -9.53 0.81 -5.54
C PRO A 237 -9.45 -0.70 -5.84
N PRO A 238 -10.54 -1.41 -6.21
CA PRO A 238 -10.49 -2.81 -6.58
C PRO A 238 -9.57 -3.13 -7.77
N VAL A 239 -9.36 -2.20 -8.70
CA VAL A 239 -8.51 -2.42 -9.89
C VAL A 239 -7.05 -2.66 -9.51
N PRO A 240 -6.34 -1.73 -8.86
CA PRO A 240 -4.97 -2.00 -8.43
C PRO A 240 -4.90 -3.14 -7.41
N ALA A 241 -5.90 -3.33 -6.57
CA ALA A 241 -5.96 -4.43 -5.62
C ALA A 241 -5.97 -5.81 -6.30
N ALA A 242 -6.75 -5.96 -7.36
CA ALA A 242 -6.78 -7.19 -8.16
C ALA A 242 -5.43 -7.48 -8.82
N VAL A 243 -4.74 -6.46 -9.34
CA VAL A 243 -3.39 -6.62 -9.93
C VAL A 243 -2.36 -7.02 -8.87
N ILE A 244 -2.38 -6.39 -7.69
CA ILE A 244 -1.50 -6.74 -6.57
C ILE A 244 -1.68 -8.22 -6.19
N CYS A 245 -2.91 -8.66 -6.05
CA CYS A 245 -3.23 -10.06 -5.76
C CYS A 245 -2.79 -10.99 -6.91
N TRP A 246 -3.08 -10.62 -8.15
CA TRP A 246 -2.72 -11.40 -9.34
C TRP A 246 -1.22 -11.64 -9.45
N LEU A 247 -0.38 -10.63 -9.20
CA LEU A 247 1.09 -10.75 -9.22
C LEU A 247 1.60 -11.76 -8.18
N ALA A 248 1.02 -11.78 -6.99
CA ALA A 248 1.41 -12.72 -5.94
C ALA A 248 1.00 -14.17 -6.28
N VAL A 249 -0.17 -14.35 -6.89
CA VAL A 249 -0.81 -15.66 -7.09
C VAL A 249 -0.42 -16.28 -8.43
N ASN A 250 -0.35 -15.49 -9.52
CA ASN A 250 -0.24 -16.00 -10.89
C ASN A 250 1.16 -15.83 -11.49
N ASP A 251 1.92 -14.80 -11.13
CA ASP A 251 3.29 -14.62 -11.65
C ASP A 251 4.32 -15.45 -10.87
N LEU A 252 4.14 -16.77 -10.88
CA LEU A 252 5.00 -17.70 -10.13
C LEU A 252 6.46 -17.67 -10.58
N GLN A 253 6.73 -17.29 -11.82
CA GLN A 253 8.07 -17.19 -12.39
C GLN A 253 8.70 -15.79 -12.19
N GLY A 254 7.94 -14.82 -11.68
CA GLY A 254 8.44 -13.46 -11.45
C GLY A 254 8.78 -12.70 -12.74
N LEU A 255 8.02 -12.90 -13.80
CA LEU A 255 8.28 -12.28 -15.10
C LEU A 255 8.14 -10.75 -15.05
N HIS A 256 7.24 -10.26 -14.18
CA HIS A 256 6.92 -8.83 -14.07
C HIS A 256 7.74 -8.07 -13.02
N GLN A 257 8.79 -8.68 -12.43
CA GLN A 257 9.66 -8.04 -11.43
C GLN A 257 10.70 -7.06 -12.02
N LYS A 258 10.85 -7.00 -13.34
CA LYS A 258 11.94 -6.24 -13.98
C LYS A 258 11.67 -4.75 -14.07
N ARG A 259 10.42 -4.34 -14.03
CA ARG A 259 9.95 -2.95 -14.18
C ARG A 259 8.85 -2.68 -13.17
N THR A 260 8.54 -1.42 -12.97
CA THR A 260 7.31 -1.03 -12.26
C THR A 260 6.10 -1.55 -13.04
N VAL A 261 5.19 -2.23 -12.35
CA VAL A 261 3.90 -2.65 -12.89
C VAL A 261 2.93 -1.49 -12.73
N HIS A 262 2.48 -0.92 -13.83
CA HIS A 262 1.43 0.10 -13.85
C HIS A 262 0.08 -0.61 -13.81
N ALA A 263 -0.59 -0.59 -12.66
CA ALA A 263 -1.72 -1.48 -12.40
C ALA A 263 -2.91 -1.29 -13.35
N GLN A 264 -3.24 -0.07 -13.73
CA GLN A 264 -4.40 0.20 -14.58
C GLN A 264 -4.24 -0.39 -15.99
N PRO A 265 -3.20 -0.06 -16.77
CA PRO A 265 -3.01 -0.69 -18.07
C PRO A 265 -2.74 -2.20 -17.95
N PHE A 266 -2.06 -2.64 -16.90
CA PHE A 266 -1.81 -4.06 -16.66
C PHE A 266 -3.10 -4.85 -16.44
N ALA A 267 -4.08 -4.27 -15.73
CA ALA A 267 -5.37 -4.90 -15.50
C ALA A 267 -6.14 -5.15 -16.80
N LEU A 268 -6.07 -4.20 -17.75
CA LEU A 268 -6.70 -4.33 -19.07
C LEU A 268 -5.95 -5.31 -19.97
N GLU A 269 -4.62 -5.22 -20.02
CA GLU A 269 -3.76 -6.10 -20.85
C GLU A 269 -3.89 -7.58 -20.49
N HIS A 270 -4.15 -7.88 -19.22
CA HIS A 270 -4.23 -9.24 -18.69
C HIS A 270 -5.66 -9.68 -18.33
N ASP A 271 -6.69 -8.94 -18.72
CA ASP A 271 -8.11 -9.23 -18.45
C ASP A 271 -8.38 -9.54 -16.95
N ILE A 272 -7.69 -8.83 -16.03
CA ILE A 272 -7.78 -9.10 -14.59
C ILE A 272 -9.08 -8.55 -14.00
N VAL A 273 -9.54 -7.41 -14.48
CA VAL A 273 -10.79 -6.76 -14.09
C VAL A 273 -11.54 -6.42 -15.37
N ALA A 274 -12.84 -6.75 -15.42
CA ALA A 274 -13.70 -6.32 -16.52
C ALA A 274 -13.60 -4.80 -16.70
N ASP A 275 -13.83 -4.32 -17.91
CA ASP A 275 -13.59 -2.95 -18.34
C ASP A 275 -14.14 -1.90 -17.37
N TRP A 276 -13.28 -1.47 -16.44
CA TRP A 276 -13.57 -0.47 -15.42
C TRP A 276 -13.47 0.96 -15.98
N SER A 277 -12.89 1.14 -17.14
CA SER A 277 -12.68 2.44 -17.79
C SER A 277 -13.95 2.95 -18.48
N THR A 278 -14.94 2.09 -18.64
CA THR A 278 -16.23 2.40 -19.31
C THR A 278 -17.39 2.65 -18.33
N VAL A 279 -17.16 2.57 -17.02
CA VAL A 279 -18.20 2.89 -16.04
C VAL A 279 -18.30 4.41 -15.95
N GLU A 280 -19.38 4.98 -16.53
CA GLU A 280 -19.78 6.39 -16.44
C GLU A 280 -20.10 6.83 -15.01
#